data_d4163b218a4f05dcbe9f3d9035079e38
#
_entry.id   d4163b218a4f05dcbe9f3d9035079e38
#
_cell.length_a   1.000
_cell.length_b   1.000
_cell.length_c   1.000
_cell.angle_alpha   90.00
_cell.angle_beta   90.00
_cell.angle_gamma   90.00
#
_symmetry.space_group_name_H-M   'P 1'
#
loop_
_entity.id
_entity.type
_entity.pdbx_description
1 polymer ?
#
loop_
_entity_poly.entity_id
_entity_poly.type
_entity_poly.pdbx_seq_one_letter_code
_entity_poly.pdbx_strand_id
1 'polypeptide(L)'
;MSSPNRGEVWLVDLGYVAKVRPCLVISIPAWDIDRALATIIPHTTSSRRSRFEVDIKTHFLRSGVFDVQNIITIPHAKLLRNLGSLTTEQMTEVEKIMLLWLGFKDASAEEGMG
;
A
#
# COMPACT_ATOMS: atom_id res chain seq x y z
N MET A 1 -2.73 -15.60 -14.58
CA MET A 1 -3.23 -14.42 -13.86
C MET A 1 -2.21 -13.31 -13.98
N SER A 2 -2.64 -12.13 -14.40
CA SER A 2 -1.73 -10.99 -14.50
C SER A 2 -1.37 -10.49 -13.11
N SER A 3 -0.16 -9.92 -12.99
CA SER A 3 0.27 -9.29 -11.75
C SER A 3 -0.57 -8.06 -11.45
N PRO A 4 -0.81 -7.77 -10.17
CA PRO A 4 -1.46 -6.53 -9.79
C PRO A 4 -0.58 -5.33 -10.15
N ASN A 5 -1.20 -4.21 -10.49
CA ASN A 5 -0.48 -2.99 -10.81
C ASN A 5 -0.30 -2.13 -9.56
N ARG A 6 0.84 -1.45 -9.49
CA ARG A 6 1.11 -0.48 -8.43
C ARG A 6 0.02 0.59 -8.42
N GLY A 7 -0.49 0.90 -7.24
CA GLY A 7 -1.55 1.87 -7.04
C GLY A 7 -2.95 1.28 -6.98
N GLU A 8 -3.11 0.03 -7.37
CA GLU A 8 -4.38 -0.66 -7.23
C GLU A 8 -4.64 -1.00 -5.77
N VAL A 9 -5.92 -0.96 -5.38
CA VAL A 9 -6.37 -1.40 -4.06
C VAL A 9 -7.17 -2.69 -4.23
N TRP A 10 -6.73 -3.73 -3.56
CA TRP A 10 -7.34 -5.06 -3.64
C TRP A 10 -7.84 -5.50 -2.27
N LEU A 11 -8.91 -6.30 -2.26
CA LEU A 11 -9.22 -7.12 -1.09
C LEU A 11 -8.18 -8.22 -1.02
N VAL A 12 -7.56 -8.38 0.15
CA VAL A 12 -6.47 -9.33 0.36
C VAL A 12 -6.78 -10.19 1.59
N ASP A 13 -6.54 -11.49 1.43
CA ASP A 13 -6.61 -12.43 2.55
C ASP A 13 -5.31 -12.34 3.34
N LEU A 14 -5.34 -11.61 4.44
CA LEU A 14 -4.17 -11.43 5.32
C LEU A 14 -4.05 -12.55 6.35
N GLY A 15 -4.93 -13.55 6.25
CA GLY A 15 -4.90 -14.72 7.10
C GLY A 15 -5.78 -14.58 8.34
N TYR A 16 -5.59 -15.50 9.18
CA TYR A 16 -6.42 -15.91 10.29
C TYR A 16 -6.87 -14.78 11.24
N VAL A 17 -5.93 -13.98 11.75
CA VAL A 17 -6.24 -12.91 12.72
C VAL A 17 -6.63 -11.63 12.01
N ALA A 18 -5.90 -11.27 10.98
CA ALA A 18 -6.09 -10.01 10.26
C ALA A 18 -7.27 -10.05 9.27
N LYS A 19 -7.75 -11.26 8.91
CA LYS A 19 -8.87 -11.45 8.02
C LYS A 19 -8.66 -10.83 6.63
N VAL A 20 -9.76 -10.50 5.96
CA VAL A 20 -9.75 -9.87 4.64
C VAL A 20 -9.81 -8.36 4.81
N ARG A 21 -8.90 -7.64 4.16
CA ARG A 21 -8.85 -6.18 4.21
C ARG A 21 -8.52 -5.59 2.86
N PRO A 22 -8.98 -4.36 2.58
CA PRO A 22 -8.47 -3.61 1.45
C PRO A 22 -6.99 -3.31 1.68
N CYS A 23 -6.17 -3.50 0.64
CA CYS A 23 -4.73 -3.23 0.70
C CYS A 23 -4.27 -2.55 -0.57
N LEU A 24 -3.38 -1.58 -0.41
CA LEU A 24 -2.79 -0.83 -1.52
C LEU A 24 -1.57 -1.59 -2.04
N VAL A 25 -1.52 -1.85 -3.33
CA VAL A 25 -0.36 -2.46 -3.98
C VAL A 25 0.69 -1.36 -4.22
N ILE A 26 1.88 -1.57 -3.68
CA ILE A 26 2.99 -0.60 -3.82
C ILE A 26 4.15 -1.15 -4.64
N SER A 27 4.15 -2.45 -4.92
CA SER A 27 5.16 -3.06 -5.79
C SER A 27 4.77 -2.93 -7.25
N ILE A 28 5.79 -2.98 -8.12
CA ILE A 28 5.56 -3.05 -9.56
C ILE A 28 5.14 -4.48 -9.94
N PRO A 29 4.51 -4.68 -11.11
CA PRO A 29 4.15 -6.02 -11.55
C PRO A 29 5.35 -6.95 -11.69
N ALA A 30 5.17 -8.20 -11.30
CA ALA A 30 6.18 -9.24 -11.45
C ALA A 30 6.22 -9.75 -12.90
N TRP A 31 7.42 -10.07 -13.39
CA TRP A 31 7.59 -10.80 -14.65
C TRP A 31 7.50 -12.30 -14.39
N ASP A 32 7.43 -13.09 -15.47
CA ASP A 32 7.32 -14.56 -15.34
C ASP A 32 8.48 -15.18 -14.56
N ILE A 33 9.67 -14.58 -14.65
CA ILE A 33 10.86 -15.08 -13.96
C ILE A 33 10.89 -14.64 -12.49
N ASP A 34 10.12 -13.63 -12.13
CA ASP A 34 10.07 -13.13 -10.76
C ASP A 34 9.17 -14.00 -9.92
N ARG A 35 9.29 -13.87 -8.60
CA ARG A 35 8.32 -14.50 -7.71
C ARG A 35 6.97 -13.83 -7.87
N ALA A 36 5.90 -14.63 -7.79
CA ALA A 36 4.52 -14.12 -7.88
C ALA A 36 4.10 -13.50 -6.54
N LEU A 37 4.72 -12.37 -6.21
CA LEU A 37 4.53 -11.67 -4.95
C LEU A 37 4.12 -10.23 -5.21
N ALA A 38 3.40 -9.66 -4.25
CA ALA A 38 3.05 -8.24 -4.24
C ALA A 38 3.30 -7.68 -2.85
N THR A 39 3.84 -6.47 -2.78
CA THR A 39 4.00 -5.76 -1.51
C THR A 39 2.85 -4.81 -1.35
N ILE A 40 2.21 -4.86 -0.19
CA ILE A 40 0.97 -4.13 0.05
C ILE A 40 0.99 -3.39 1.39
N ILE A 41 0.12 -2.38 1.49
CA ILE A 41 -0.14 -1.63 2.72
C ILE A 41 -1.62 -1.81 3.07
N PRO A 42 -1.95 -2.36 4.26
CA PRO A 42 -3.33 -2.57 4.64
C PRO A 42 -4.05 -1.26 4.96
N HIS A 43 -5.35 -1.24 4.68
CA HIS A 43 -6.26 -0.17 5.09
C HIS A 43 -7.00 -0.62 6.35
N THR A 44 -7.15 0.28 7.31
CA THR A 44 -7.91 0.02 8.54
C THR A 44 -8.88 1.15 8.83
N THR A 45 -10.04 0.81 9.39
CA THR A 45 -11.00 1.80 9.86
C THR A 45 -10.70 2.24 11.30
N SER A 46 -9.70 1.61 11.95
CA SER A 46 -9.31 1.91 13.35
C SER A 46 -7.97 2.63 13.35
N SER A 47 -7.99 3.94 13.17
CA SER A 47 -6.77 4.74 13.19
C SER A 47 -6.21 4.84 14.62
N ARG A 48 -4.89 4.78 14.72
CA ARG A 48 -4.15 5.04 15.97
C ARG A 48 -3.61 6.46 16.02
N ARG A 49 -3.90 7.25 15.00
CA ARG A 49 -3.37 8.62 14.85
C ARG A 49 -1.85 8.64 14.83
N SER A 50 -1.27 7.58 14.25
CA SER A 50 0.18 7.50 14.06
C SER A 50 0.62 8.36 12.88
N ARG A 51 1.84 8.91 12.94
CA ARG A 51 2.43 9.64 11.81
C ARG A 51 2.68 8.77 10.58
N PHE A 52 2.59 7.45 10.75
CA PHE A 52 2.78 6.48 9.66
C PHE A 52 1.47 5.99 9.07
N GLU A 53 0.37 6.66 9.37
CA GLU A 53 -0.94 6.39 8.77
C GLU A 53 -1.27 7.49 7.77
N VAL A 54 -1.86 7.10 6.64
CA VAL A 54 -2.23 8.05 5.57
C VAL A 54 -3.73 7.96 5.33
N ASP A 55 -4.42 9.08 5.51
CA ASP A 55 -5.86 9.18 5.27
C ASP A 55 -6.09 9.58 3.81
N ILE A 56 -6.56 8.62 3.02
CA ILE A 56 -6.89 8.81 1.61
C ILE A 56 -8.39 8.55 1.44
N LYS A 57 -9.12 9.55 0.96
CA LYS A 57 -10.55 9.43 0.69
C LYS A 57 -10.79 8.90 -0.71
N THR A 58 -11.53 7.82 -0.82
CA THR A 58 -11.97 7.27 -2.10
C THR A 58 -13.42 6.82 -1.98
N HIS A 59 -14.12 6.73 -3.13
CA HIS A 59 -15.51 6.27 -3.14
C HIS A 59 -15.64 4.75 -2.93
N PHE A 60 -14.56 3.99 -3.08
CA PHE A 60 -14.59 2.53 -2.95
C PHE A 60 -14.05 2.02 -1.60
N LEU A 61 -13.69 2.94 -0.68
CA LEU A 61 -13.23 2.58 0.65
C LEU A 61 -14.04 3.28 1.73
N ARG A 62 -14.23 2.61 2.84
CA ARG A 62 -14.76 3.24 4.04
C ARG A 62 -13.76 4.26 4.57
N SER A 63 -14.23 5.18 5.38
CA SER A 63 -13.35 6.12 6.07
C SER A 63 -12.36 5.34 6.94
N GLY A 64 -11.08 5.70 6.83
CA GLY A 64 -10.01 5.03 7.55
C GLY A 64 -8.66 5.49 7.05
N VAL A 65 -7.64 4.70 7.30
CA VAL A 65 -6.25 5.05 6.97
C VAL A 65 -5.50 3.87 6.39
N PHE A 66 -4.49 4.15 5.56
CA PHE A 66 -3.51 3.15 5.16
C PHE A 66 -2.42 3.10 6.23
N ASP A 67 -2.19 1.91 6.78
CA ASP A 67 -1.25 1.68 7.87
C ASP A 67 0.11 1.28 7.29
N VAL A 68 0.97 2.26 7.07
CA VAL A 68 2.25 2.07 6.39
C VAL A 68 3.22 1.21 7.19
N GLN A 69 3.12 1.21 8.53
CA GLN A 69 3.99 0.36 9.35
C GLN A 69 3.72 -1.13 9.16
N ASN A 70 2.54 -1.49 8.66
CA ASN A 70 2.18 -2.88 8.40
C ASN A 70 2.40 -3.30 6.95
N ILE A 71 3.33 -2.65 6.27
CA ILE A 71 3.75 -3.05 4.93
C ILE A 71 4.20 -4.51 4.95
N ILE A 72 3.70 -5.30 3.99
CA ILE A 72 3.96 -6.73 3.94
C ILE A 72 3.96 -7.23 2.50
N THR A 73 4.75 -8.26 2.22
CA THR A 73 4.78 -8.92 0.91
C THR A 73 4.02 -10.22 1.00
N ILE A 74 3.12 -10.44 0.06
CA ILE A 74 2.21 -11.58 0.03
C ILE A 74 2.22 -12.27 -1.33
N PRO A 75 1.89 -13.57 -1.39
CA PRO A 75 1.70 -14.25 -2.67
C PRO A 75 0.47 -13.69 -3.42
N HIS A 76 0.52 -13.68 -4.76
CA HIS A 76 -0.62 -13.27 -5.58
C HIS A 76 -1.90 -14.04 -5.25
N ALA A 77 -1.77 -15.29 -4.81
CA ALA A 77 -2.93 -16.11 -4.44
C ALA A 77 -3.77 -15.51 -3.31
N LYS A 78 -3.23 -14.57 -2.55
CA LYS A 78 -3.95 -13.88 -1.48
C LYS A 78 -4.78 -12.70 -1.97
N LEU A 79 -4.58 -12.27 -3.21
CA LEU A 79 -5.35 -11.17 -3.82
C LEU A 79 -6.71 -11.71 -4.26
N LEU A 80 -7.79 -11.14 -3.73
CA LEU A 80 -9.14 -11.65 -3.96
C LEU A 80 -9.89 -10.85 -5.02
N ARG A 81 -9.88 -9.52 -4.92
CA ARG A 81 -10.66 -8.67 -5.83
C ARG A 81 -10.07 -7.27 -5.91
N ASN A 82 -9.95 -6.73 -7.11
CA ASN A 82 -9.54 -5.35 -7.33
C ASN A 82 -10.71 -4.42 -7.03
N LEU A 83 -10.52 -3.45 -6.14
CA LEU A 83 -11.54 -2.49 -5.72
C LEU A 83 -11.46 -1.17 -6.48
N GLY A 84 -10.29 -0.83 -6.98
CA GLY A 84 -10.04 0.45 -7.64
C GLY A 84 -8.57 0.82 -7.58
N SER A 85 -8.27 2.06 -7.90
CA SER A 85 -6.89 2.56 -7.92
C SER A 85 -6.81 3.94 -7.29
N LEU A 86 -5.68 4.22 -6.65
CA LEU A 86 -5.38 5.57 -6.18
C LEU A 86 -4.85 6.42 -7.33
N THR A 87 -5.03 7.72 -7.23
CA THR A 87 -4.46 8.67 -8.18
C THR A 87 -2.96 8.82 -7.94
N THR A 88 -2.25 9.41 -8.91
CA THR A 88 -0.82 9.71 -8.77
C THR A 88 -0.55 10.60 -7.55
N GLU A 89 -1.40 11.58 -7.32
CA GLU A 89 -1.27 12.50 -6.18
C GLU A 89 -1.46 11.77 -4.87
N GLN A 90 -2.45 10.86 -4.79
CA GLN A 90 -2.67 10.05 -3.60
C GLN A 90 -1.50 9.11 -3.34
N MET A 91 -0.96 8.51 -4.41
CA MET A 91 0.22 7.65 -4.27
C MET A 91 1.43 8.43 -3.76
N THR A 92 1.60 9.67 -4.17
CA THR A 92 2.69 10.53 -3.69
C THR A 92 2.61 10.72 -2.18
N GLU A 93 1.41 10.91 -1.65
CA GLU A 93 1.22 11.04 -0.19
C GLU A 93 1.64 9.78 0.55
N VAL A 94 1.26 8.61 0.03
CA VAL A 94 1.64 7.33 0.63
C VAL A 94 3.15 7.11 0.54
N GLU A 95 3.74 7.42 -0.60
CA GLU A 95 5.17 7.24 -0.84
C GLU A 95 6.03 8.05 0.14
N LYS A 96 5.63 9.27 0.45
CA LYS A 96 6.34 10.11 1.42
C LYS A 96 6.42 9.41 2.78
N ILE A 97 5.34 8.83 3.22
CA ILE A 97 5.28 8.15 4.52
C ILE A 97 6.04 6.82 4.47
N MET A 98 6.00 6.11 3.34
CA MET A 98 6.80 4.90 3.15
C MET A 98 8.30 5.20 3.27
N LEU A 99 8.77 6.24 2.59
CA LEU A 99 10.17 6.64 2.64
C LEU A 99 10.57 7.01 4.07
N LEU A 100 9.70 7.71 4.77
CA LEU A 100 9.93 8.06 6.17
C LEU A 100 10.05 6.83 7.05
N TRP A 101 9.08 5.90 6.96
CA TRP A 101 9.05 4.71 7.80
C TRP A 101 10.24 3.78 7.52
N LEU A 102 10.58 3.61 6.23
CA LEU A 102 11.65 2.70 5.83
C LEU A 102 13.04 3.32 5.92
N GLY A 103 13.12 4.61 6.24
CA GLY A 103 14.39 5.29 6.43
C GLY A 103 15.13 5.65 5.15
N PHE A 104 14.44 5.63 4.01
CA PHE A 104 15.05 6.08 2.75
C PHE A 104 15.11 7.60 2.71
N LYS A 105 16.20 8.12 2.16
CA LYS A 105 16.33 9.55 1.97
C LYS A 105 15.44 10.02 0.82
N ASP A 106 14.73 11.12 1.06
CA ASP A 106 14.01 11.84 0.02
C ASP A 106 15.00 12.74 -0.71
N ALA A 107 15.09 12.60 -2.03
CA ALA A 107 15.99 13.43 -2.84
C ALA A 107 15.69 14.92 -2.69
N SER A 108 14.42 15.29 -2.54
CA SER A 108 14.02 16.69 -2.31
C SER A 108 14.58 17.22 -0.99
N ALA A 109 14.59 16.39 0.06
CA ALA A 109 15.14 16.79 1.37
C ALA A 109 16.66 16.98 1.30
N GLU A 110 17.35 16.14 0.55
CA GLU A 110 18.82 16.30 0.35
C GLU A 110 19.15 17.60 -0.35
N GLU A 111 18.42 17.94 -1.40
CA GLU A 111 18.60 19.18 -2.12
C GLU A 111 18.36 20.39 -1.21
N GLY A 112 17.33 20.32 -0.36
CA GLY A 112 17.01 21.38 0.58
C GLY A 112 18.06 21.58 1.66
N MET A 113 18.84 20.57 1.96
CA MET A 113 19.89 20.62 2.98
C MET A 113 21.26 20.96 2.40
N GLY A 114 21.38 20.86 1.13
CA GLY A 114 22.64 21.06 0.40
C GLY A 114 23.09 22.50 0.27
#